data_9e091ee7feeace41c4fcc325b4d1c947
#
_entry.id   9e091ee7feeace41c4fcc325b4d1c947
#
_cell.length_a   1.000
_cell.length_b   1.000
_cell.length_c   1.000
_cell.angle_alpha   90.00
_cell.angle_beta   90.00
_cell.angle_gamma   90.00
#
_symmetry.space_group_name_H-M   'P 1'
#
loop_
_entity.id
_entity.type
_entity.pdbx_description
1 polymer ?
#
loop_
_entity_poly.entity_id
_entity_poly.type
_entity_poly.pdbx_seq_one_letter_code
_entity_poly.pdbx_strand_id
1 'polypeptide(L)'
;LIKITFLGNFEVPYSSENHHAKSLESLGHTVEKLQEKKAGSTEILNKALKSNLFIWVHTHRWQTPGSRSMTDVLKELKAAGIPTMTYHLDLWFGIEREKDLKNDDFYTNIGHFFATDKLMCDWFNENTQVKGHFLPAGVYDKECYIHADYDPYNFENDIIFVGSKGYHPEHKYRPELIDFLRKTYGKRFLHVGGDGDTGTVRGDALNRIYAKSKVAIGDSLNINFNYPYYTSDRLFESTGRGGFTIYPRIKGLDEYFEDGKEIIFYEHGNLQDLKQKIDYYILDGLTREEIRLAGHQKTKTEHTYVHRWASIIKELGL
;
A
#
# COMPACT_ATOMS: atom_id res chain seq x y z
N LEU A 1 19.79 3.27 -16.12
CA LEU A 1 20.14 2.57 -14.87
C LEU A 1 20.79 3.55 -13.92
N ILE A 2 20.32 3.66 -12.68
CA ILE A 2 20.77 4.64 -11.69
C ILE A 2 21.19 3.99 -10.38
N LYS A 3 22.03 4.70 -9.62
CA LYS A 3 22.36 4.37 -8.24
C LYS A 3 21.43 5.14 -7.29
N ILE A 4 20.87 4.44 -6.33
CA ILE A 4 19.89 4.96 -5.37
C ILE A 4 20.42 4.73 -3.96
N THR A 5 20.41 5.76 -3.12
CA THR A 5 20.55 5.61 -1.67
C THR A 5 19.17 5.62 -1.04
N PHE A 6 18.81 4.55 -0.34
CA PHE A 6 17.48 4.36 0.24
C PHE A 6 17.56 4.20 1.76
N LEU A 7 17.05 5.22 2.47
CA LEU A 7 16.95 5.24 3.93
C LEU A 7 15.55 4.76 4.35
N GLY A 8 15.47 3.70 5.12
CA GLY A 8 14.21 3.12 5.57
C GLY A 8 14.39 1.94 6.53
N ASN A 9 13.30 1.23 6.83
CA ASN A 9 13.32 0.07 7.70
C ASN A 9 13.53 -1.24 6.92
N PHE A 10 14.77 -1.69 6.83
CA PHE A 10 15.16 -2.93 6.14
C PHE A 10 15.33 -4.14 7.06
N GLU A 11 15.26 -3.96 8.38
CA GLU A 11 15.41 -5.06 9.36
C GLU A 11 14.17 -5.94 9.45
N VAL A 12 13.00 -5.42 9.06
CA VAL A 12 11.77 -6.20 8.96
C VAL A 12 11.67 -6.80 7.56
N PRO A 13 11.79 -8.13 7.38
CA PRO A 13 11.92 -8.77 6.06
C PRO A 13 10.78 -8.48 5.09
N TYR A 14 9.57 -8.23 5.61
CA TYR A 14 8.34 -7.94 4.84
C TYR A 14 7.93 -6.46 4.93
N SER A 15 8.85 -5.56 5.26
CA SER A 15 8.58 -4.12 5.23
C SER A 15 8.33 -3.65 3.79
N SER A 16 7.55 -2.59 3.65
CA SER A 16 7.32 -1.93 2.35
C SER A 16 8.64 -1.50 1.71
N GLU A 17 9.59 -1.02 2.52
CA GLU A 17 10.92 -0.59 2.06
C GLU A 17 11.71 -1.74 1.43
N ASN A 18 11.65 -2.95 2.01
CA ASN A 18 12.28 -4.13 1.40
C ASN A 18 11.63 -4.49 0.06
N HIS A 19 10.30 -4.43 -0.04
CA HIS A 19 9.60 -4.67 -1.29
C HIS A 19 9.93 -3.60 -2.33
N HIS A 20 9.96 -2.34 -1.95
CA HIS A 20 10.34 -1.23 -2.84
C HIS A 20 11.79 -1.36 -3.35
N ALA A 21 12.73 -1.64 -2.45
CA ALA A 21 14.13 -1.81 -2.83
C ALA A 21 14.31 -2.97 -3.82
N LYS A 22 13.68 -4.13 -3.56
CA LYS A 22 13.71 -5.29 -4.47
C LYS A 22 13.05 -5.00 -5.82
N SER A 23 11.96 -4.23 -5.85
CA SER A 23 11.31 -3.83 -7.10
C SER A 23 12.18 -2.89 -7.93
N LEU A 24 12.91 -1.96 -7.29
CA LEU A 24 13.93 -1.13 -7.95
C LEU A 24 15.09 -1.94 -8.48
N GLU A 25 15.60 -2.91 -7.70
CA GLU A 25 16.64 -3.84 -8.12
C GLU A 25 16.21 -4.69 -9.31
N SER A 26 14.94 -5.12 -9.36
CA SER A 26 14.40 -5.88 -10.51
C SER A 26 14.24 -5.06 -11.79
N LEU A 27 14.17 -3.72 -11.67
CA LEU A 27 14.26 -2.77 -12.80
C LEU A 27 15.71 -2.51 -13.24
N GLY A 28 16.70 -3.13 -12.58
CA GLY A 28 18.12 -3.02 -12.90
C GLY A 28 18.86 -1.90 -12.17
N HIS A 29 18.20 -1.16 -11.27
CA HIS A 29 18.85 -0.12 -10.48
C HIS A 29 19.72 -0.70 -9.38
N THR A 30 20.74 0.04 -8.96
CA THR A 30 21.58 -0.32 -7.79
C THR A 30 21.02 0.41 -6.56
N VAL A 31 20.57 -0.34 -5.54
CA VAL A 31 20.00 0.20 -4.31
C VAL A 31 20.92 -0.01 -3.12
N GLU A 32 21.47 1.09 -2.59
CA GLU A 32 22.22 1.10 -1.35
C GLU A 32 21.28 1.37 -0.18
N LYS A 33 21.01 0.32 0.62
CA LYS A 33 20.05 0.34 1.74
C LYS A 33 20.71 0.87 3.00
N LEU A 34 20.10 1.86 3.63
CA LEU A 34 20.50 2.41 4.91
C LEU A 34 19.39 2.18 5.94
N GLN A 35 19.72 1.49 7.04
CA GLN A 35 18.75 1.25 8.11
C GLN A 35 18.47 2.54 8.87
N GLU A 36 17.21 2.97 8.92
CA GLU A 36 16.79 4.09 9.74
C GLU A 36 17.13 3.84 11.23
N LYS A 37 17.32 4.91 12.01
CA LYS A 37 17.76 4.89 13.41
C LYS A 37 19.17 4.34 13.67
N LYS A 38 19.86 3.78 12.67
CA LYS A 38 21.23 3.26 12.76
C LYS A 38 22.23 4.04 11.92
N ALA A 39 21.86 4.36 10.69
CA ALA A 39 22.71 5.13 9.80
C ALA A 39 22.85 6.57 10.34
N GLY A 40 24.07 7.04 10.49
CA GLY A 40 24.36 8.41 10.94
C GLY A 40 24.15 9.42 9.80
N SER A 41 23.78 10.65 10.15
CA SER A 41 23.47 11.71 9.18
C SER A 41 24.62 12.02 8.23
N THR A 42 25.87 11.96 8.70
CA THR A 42 27.08 12.14 7.86
C THR A 42 27.27 10.98 6.89
N GLU A 43 27.02 9.75 7.31
CA GLU A 43 27.07 8.57 6.43
C GLU A 43 26.01 8.67 5.34
N ILE A 44 24.77 9.02 5.72
CA ILE A 44 23.64 9.21 4.80
C ILE A 44 24.02 10.23 3.72
N LEU A 45 24.51 11.41 4.12
CA LEU A 45 24.91 12.45 3.19
C LEU A 45 26.00 11.98 2.23
N ASN A 46 27.07 11.38 2.75
CA ASN A 46 28.21 10.93 1.95
C ASN A 46 27.84 9.86 0.90
N LYS A 47 26.87 9.00 1.21
CA LYS A 47 26.34 7.99 0.29
C LYS A 47 25.39 8.59 -0.73
N ALA A 48 24.47 9.43 -0.26
CA ALA A 48 23.49 10.08 -1.11
C ALA A 48 24.10 11.03 -2.14
N LEU A 49 25.18 11.76 -1.80
CA LEU A 49 25.93 12.59 -2.74
C LEU A 49 26.59 11.80 -3.90
N LYS A 50 26.75 10.48 -3.76
CA LYS A 50 27.29 9.57 -4.79
C LYS A 50 26.20 8.80 -5.54
N SER A 51 24.94 9.19 -5.36
CA SER A 51 23.76 8.57 -5.95
C SER A 51 23.05 9.50 -6.92
N ASN A 52 22.22 8.94 -7.77
CA ASN A 52 21.36 9.69 -8.68
C ASN A 52 20.01 10.08 -8.01
N LEU A 53 19.66 9.39 -6.92
CA LEU A 53 18.40 9.59 -6.20
C LEU A 53 18.59 9.23 -4.73
N PHE A 54 18.03 10.05 -3.84
CA PHE A 54 17.89 9.75 -2.42
C PHE A 54 16.42 9.50 -2.09
N ILE A 55 16.13 8.32 -1.54
CA ILE A 55 14.80 7.92 -1.07
C ILE A 55 14.83 7.85 0.45
N TRP A 56 13.83 8.45 1.09
CA TRP A 56 13.62 8.33 2.52
C TRP A 56 12.15 8.11 2.84
N VAL A 57 11.81 6.89 3.26
CA VAL A 57 10.52 6.61 3.87
C VAL A 57 10.58 7.05 5.31
N HIS A 58 10.13 8.28 5.56
CA HIS A 58 10.22 8.93 6.86
C HIS A 58 9.18 8.36 7.83
N THR A 59 9.67 7.83 8.94
CA THR A 59 8.81 7.43 10.08
C THR A 59 8.65 8.63 11.01
N HIS A 60 7.42 8.90 11.43
CA HIS A 60 7.09 10.05 12.27
C HIS A 60 7.99 10.22 13.49
N ARG A 61 8.44 11.46 13.72
CA ARG A 61 9.24 11.85 14.89
C ARG A 61 10.54 11.05 15.05
N TRP A 62 10.97 10.36 14.01
CA TRP A 62 12.22 9.64 14.03
C TRP A 62 13.40 10.60 13.88
N GLN A 63 14.46 10.38 14.66
CA GLN A 63 15.69 11.16 14.61
C GLN A 63 16.87 10.27 14.23
N THR A 64 17.66 10.77 13.29
CA THR A 64 18.90 10.15 12.84
C THR A 64 20.00 10.29 13.89
N PRO A 65 20.84 9.27 14.17
CA PRO A 65 22.05 9.43 14.94
C PRO A 65 23.00 10.44 14.30
N GLY A 66 23.75 11.18 15.13
CA GLY A 66 24.76 12.13 14.68
C GLY A 66 24.43 13.59 15.03
N SER A 67 25.38 14.48 14.75
CA SER A 67 25.29 15.90 15.11
C SER A 67 24.63 16.77 14.04
N ARG A 68 24.50 16.27 12.82
CA ARG A 68 23.88 16.99 11.70
C ARG A 68 22.38 16.66 11.64
N SER A 69 21.54 17.66 11.40
CA SER A 69 20.13 17.44 11.20
C SER A 69 19.84 16.82 9.81
N MET A 70 18.79 16.04 9.69
CA MET A 70 18.35 15.56 8.37
C MET A 70 17.83 16.68 7.47
N THR A 71 17.34 17.77 8.04
CA THR A 71 17.01 18.99 7.32
C THR A 71 18.22 19.55 6.58
N ASP A 72 19.40 19.59 7.24
CA ASP A 72 20.64 20.03 6.62
C ASP A 72 21.10 19.07 5.53
N VAL A 73 20.97 17.76 5.76
CA VAL A 73 21.26 16.73 4.74
C VAL A 73 20.40 16.96 3.48
N LEU A 74 19.08 17.16 3.63
CA LEU A 74 18.19 17.40 2.50
C LEU A 74 18.53 18.70 1.75
N LYS A 75 18.89 19.76 2.47
CA LYS A 75 19.32 21.04 1.87
C LYS A 75 20.63 20.90 1.09
N GLU A 76 21.60 20.15 1.62
CA GLU A 76 22.88 19.90 0.92
C GLU A 76 22.68 19.04 -0.33
N LEU A 77 21.83 18.00 -0.26
CA LEU A 77 21.49 17.19 -1.43
C LEU A 77 20.79 18.03 -2.51
N LYS A 78 19.88 18.92 -2.12
CA LYS A 78 19.24 19.86 -3.04
C LYS A 78 20.27 20.80 -3.70
N ALA A 79 21.20 21.34 -2.92
CA ALA A 79 22.28 22.21 -3.45
C ALA A 79 23.21 21.45 -4.40
N ALA A 80 23.43 20.17 -4.18
CA ALA A 80 24.22 19.30 -5.06
C ALA A 80 23.42 18.79 -6.30
N GLY A 81 22.15 19.16 -6.43
CA GLY A 81 21.29 18.72 -7.54
C GLY A 81 20.85 17.25 -7.45
N ILE A 82 20.97 16.63 -6.28
CA ILE A 82 20.49 15.26 -6.06
C ILE A 82 19.00 15.30 -5.72
N PRO A 83 18.11 14.71 -6.54
CA PRO A 83 16.69 14.63 -6.21
C PRO A 83 16.47 13.79 -4.96
N THR A 84 15.56 14.27 -4.12
CA THR A 84 15.15 13.59 -2.89
C THR A 84 13.66 13.30 -2.94
N MET A 85 13.23 12.12 -2.51
CA MET A 85 11.84 11.74 -2.54
C MET A 85 11.42 10.83 -1.39
N THR A 86 10.11 10.80 -1.16
CA THR A 86 9.42 9.79 -0.36
C THR A 86 8.24 9.19 -1.12
N TYR A 87 7.82 7.99 -0.72
CA TYR A 87 6.60 7.35 -1.20
C TYR A 87 5.78 6.86 0.00
N HIS A 88 4.70 7.57 0.31
CA HIS A 88 3.81 7.29 1.43
C HIS A 88 2.54 6.57 0.97
N LEU A 89 2.22 5.45 1.66
CA LEU A 89 1.09 4.59 1.33
C LEU A 89 -0.13 4.81 2.25
N ASP A 90 -0.02 5.70 3.23
CA ASP A 90 -1.04 5.95 4.24
C ASP A 90 -1.75 7.29 4.05
N LEU A 91 -2.97 7.36 4.57
CA LEU A 91 -3.74 8.60 4.67
C LEU A 91 -3.14 9.55 5.71
N TRP A 92 -3.26 10.86 5.47
CA TRP A 92 -2.75 11.92 6.33
C TRP A 92 -3.81 12.89 6.81
N PHE A 93 -4.59 13.48 5.90
CA PHE A 93 -5.63 14.43 6.26
C PHE A 93 -6.72 13.78 7.11
N GLY A 94 -7.28 14.54 8.05
CA GLY A 94 -8.34 14.08 8.95
C GLY A 94 -7.89 13.11 10.04
N ILE A 95 -6.59 12.83 10.18
CA ILE A 95 -6.02 12.01 11.24
C ILE A 95 -4.93 12.75 12.02
N GLU A 96 -4.45 12.17 13.11
CA GLU A 96 -3.47 12.82 13.99
C GLU A 96 -2.17 13.19 13.26
N ARG A 97 -1.79 12.45 12.24
CA ARG A 97 -0.58 12.71 11.43
C ARG A 97 -0.60 14.06 10.71
N GLU A 98 -1.76 14.62 10.42
CA GLU A 98 -1.87 15.89 9.68
C GLU A 98 -1.06 17.02 10.35
N LYS A 99 -0.99 17.03 11.67
CA LYS A 99 -0.21 18.03 12.41
C LYS A 99 1.29 17.98 12.12
N ASP A 100 1.83 16.82 11.72
CA ASP A 100 3.24 16.66 11.42
C ASP A 100 3.65 17.43 10.16
N LEU A 101 2.72 17.71 9.25
CA LEU A 101 2.97 18.56 8.07
C LEU A 101 3.46 19.97 8.44
N LYS A 102 3.07 20.45 9.62
CA LYS A 102 3.44 21.78 10.12
C LYS A 102 4.59 21.76 11.13
N ASN A 103 4.85 20.62 11.74
CA ASN A 103 5.75 20.49 12.89
C ASN A 103 7.01 19.68 12.59
N ASP A 104 7.12 19.06 11.41
CA ASP A 104 8.28 18.29 11.00
C ASP A 104 8.87 18.85 9.71
N ASP A 105 10.10 19.36 9.81
CA ASP A 105 10.82 20.01 8.71
C ASP A 105 11.07 19.08 7.50
N PHE A 106 10.93 17.76 7.66
CA PHE A 106 10.97 16.83 6.54
C PHE A 106 9.98 17.21 5.43
N TYR A 107 8.74 17.56 5.81
CA TYR A 107 7.65 17.85 4.86
C TYR A 107 7.80 19.19 4.12
N THR A 108 8.78 20.00 4.49
CA THR A 108 9.11 21.24 3.79
C THR A 108 10.45 21.18 3.06
N ASN A 109 11.26 20.14 3.29
CA ASN A 109 12.61 20.02 2.73
C ASN A 109 12.81 18.82 1.79
N ILE A 110 11.92 17.83 1.79
CA ILE A 110 11.93 16.77 0.77
C ILE A 110 11.59 17.38 -0.61
N GLY A 111 12.22 16.91 -1.68
CA GLY A 111 12.00 17.46 -3.01
C GLY A 111 10.69 16.99 -3.65
N HIS A 112 10.42 15.69 -3.57
CA HIS A 112 9.25 15.06 -4.18
C HIS A 112 8.52 14.18 -3.16
N PHE A 113 7.21 14.34 -3.09
CA PHE A 113 6.35 13.58 -2.20
C PHE A 113 5.34 12.78 -3.03
N PHE A 114 5.58 11.48 -3.19
CA PHE A 114 4.63 10.56 -3.79
C PHE A 114 3.72 10.00 -2.69
N ALA A 115 2.41 10.04 -2.91
CA ALA A 115 1.45 9.54 -1.93
C ALA A 115 0.17 9.00 -2.57
N THR A 116 -0.47 8.10 -1.86
CA THR A 116 -1.80 7.57 -2.18
C THR A 116 -2.93 8.53 -1.77
N ASP A 117 -2.62 9.56 -1.00
CA ASP A 117 -3.54 10.62 -0.60
C ASP A 117 -3.46 11.78 -1.59
N LYS A 118 -4.42 11.83 -2.53
CA LYS A 118 -4.47 12.88 -3.55
C LYS A 118 -4.63 14.28 -2.95
N LEU A 119 -5.43 14.41 -1.90
CA LEU A 119 -5.66 15.71 -1.25
C LEU A 119 -4.37 16.25 -0.62
N MET A 120 -3.55 15.37 -0.06
CA MET A 120 -2.24 15.75 0.46
C MET A 120 -1.28 16.19 -0.66
N CYS A 121 -1.26 15.49 -1.78
CA CYS A 121 -0.43 15.89 -2.92
C CYS A 121 -0.83 17.27 -3.47
N ASP A 122 -2.13 17.52 -3.63
CA ASP A 122 -2.66 18.80 -4.06
C ASP A 122 -2.27 19.91 -3.05
N TRP A 123 -2.39 19.64 -1.75
CA TRP A 123 -1.98 20.59 -0.70
C TRP A 123 -0.48 20.95 -0.78
N PHE A 124 0.42 19.97 -1.00
CA PHE A 124 1.85 20.26 -1.18
C PHE A 124 2.10 21.18 -2.35
N ASN A 125 1.46 20.92 -3.49
CA ASN A 125 1.63 21.71 -4.70
C ASN A 125 1.09 23.15 -4.57
N GLU A 126 0.07 23.35 -3.75
CA GLU A 126 -0.54 24.66 -3.52
C GLU A 126 0.17 25.48 -2.43
N ASN A 127 0.74 24.82 -1.42
CA ASN A 127 1.17 25.49 -0.18
C ASN A 127 2.67 25.41 0.09
N THR A 128 3.44 24.62 -0.67
CA THR A 128 4.88 24.39 -0.40
C THR A 128 5.71 24.39 -1.69
N GLN A 129 7.03 24.24 -1.52
CA GLN A 129 7.98 24.00 -2.63
C GLN A 129 8.18 22.51 -2.92
N VAL A 130 7.57 21.64 -2.15
CA VAL A 130 7.62 20.18 -2.34
C VAL A 130 6.68 19.80 -3.48
N LYS A 131 7.16 19.00 -4.41
CA LYS A 131 6.35 18.51 -5.53
C LYS A 131 5.55 17.30 -5.08
N GLY A 132 4.25 17.46 -4.91
CA GLY A 132 3.30 16.41 -4.58
C GLY A 132 2.88 15.62 -5.84
N HIS A 133 3.01 14.30 -5.79
CA HIS A 133 2.66 13.39 -6.88
C HIS A 133 1.69 12.33 -6.37
N PHE A 134 0.47 12.33 -6.88
CA PHE A 134 -0.46 11.26 -6.57
C PHE A 134 -0.04 9.98 -7.27
N LEU A 135 0.11 8.89 -6.50
CA LEU A 135 0.42 7.57 -7.01
C LEU A 135 -0.25 6.51 -6.11
N PRO A 136 -1.11 5.63 -6.65
CA PRO A 136 -1.71 4.58 -5.86
C PRO A 136 -0.66 3.57 -5.37
N ALA A 137 -0.96 2.86 -4.29
CA ALA A 137 -0.20 1.71 -3.84
C ALA A 137 -0.12 0.61 -4.91
N GLY A 138 0.52 -0.49 -4.60
CA GLY A 138 0.62 -1.66 -5.46
C GLY A 138 0.82 -2.92 -4.62
N VAL A 139 1.08 -4.02 -5.29
CA VAL A 139 1.52 -5.27 -4.67
C VAL A 139 2.98 -5.55 -5.05
N TYR A 140 3.73 -6.20 -4.15
CA TYR A 140 5.09 -6.63 -4.48
C TYR A 140 5.05 -7.68 -5.61
N ASP A 141 5.80 -7.45 -6.67
CA ASP A 141 5.75 -8.24 -7.91
C ASP A 141 6.01 -9.74 -7.69
N LYS A 142 6.93 -10.11 -6.77
CA LYS A 142 7.21 -11.52 -6.45
C LYS A 142 6.14 -12.19 -5.58
N GLU A 143 5.20 -11.43 -5.05
CA GLU A 143 4.05 -11.93 -4.30
C GLU A 143 2.74 -11.84 -5.13
N CYS A 144 2.81 -11.27 -6.35
CA CYS A 144 1.71 -11.15 -7.28
C CYS A 144 1.53 -12.44 -8.11
N TYR A 145 1.05 -13.50 -7.47
CA TYR A 145 0.76 -14.79 -8.10
C TYR A 145 -0.35 -15.53 -7.36
N ILE A 146 -1.07 -16.40 -8.08
CA ILE A 146 -2.03 -17.32 -7.49
C ILE A 146 -1.26 -18.56 -7.00
N HIS A 147 -1.43 -18.91 -5.72
CA HIS A 147 -0.74 -20.07 -5.12
C HIS A 147 -1.09 -21.37 -5.85
N ALA A 148 -0.14 -22.32 -5.89
CA ALA A 148 -0.28 -23.61 -6.59
C ALA A 148 -1.42 -24.51 -6.07
N ASP A 149 -1.83 -24.33 -4.81
CA ASP A 149 -2.97 -25.04 -4.20
C ASP A 149 -4.34 -24.51 -4.67
N TYR A 150 -4.37 -23.48 -5.54
CA TYR A 150 -5.63 -23.00 -6.08
C TYR A 150 -6.38 -24.11 -6.82
N ASP A 151 -7.64 -24.28 -6.41
CA ASP A 151 -8.59 -25.18 -7.03
C ASP A 151 -9.99 -24.55 -6.97
N PRO A 152 -10.61 -24.21 -8.13
CA PRO A 152 -11.90 -23.52 -8.16
C PRO A 152 -13.07 -24.33 -7.61
N TYR A 153 -12.85 -25.61 -7.29
CA TYR A 153 -13.86 -26.52 -6.74
C TYR A 153 -13.61 -26.88 -5.27
N ASN A 154 -12.46 -26.50 -4.71
CA ASN A 154 -12.05 -26.92 -3.36
C ASN A 154 -11.49 -25.75 -2.55
N PHE A 155 -12.33 -25.11 -1.75
CA PHE A 155 -11.97 -24.00 -0.87
C PHE A 155 -12.01 -24.42 0.61
N GLU A 156 -11.10 -23.85 1.40
CA GLU A 156 -11.04 -24.06 2.86
C GLU A 156 -11.85 -23.01 3.62
N ASN A 157 -11.98 -21.80 3.04
CA ASN A 157 -12.70 -20.70 3.66
C ASN A 157 -13.76 -20.13 2.71
N ASP A 158 -14.93 -19.79 3.23
CA ASP A 158 -15.93 -19.09 2.43
C ASP A 158 -15.57 -17.61 2.28
N ILE A 159 -15.23 -16.96 3.40
CA ILE A 159 -15.01 -15.50 3.45
C ILE A 159 -13.76 -15.22 4.27
N ILE A 160 -12.89 -14.36 3.75
CA ILE A 160 -11.73 -13.84 4.49
C ILE A 160 -11.71 -12.32 4.53
N PHE A 161 -11.13 -11.77 5.58
CA PHE A 161 -10.63 -10.41 5.66
C PHE A 161 -9.18 -10.45 6.10
N VAL A 162 -8.29 -9.76 5.38
CA VAL A 162 -6.85 -9.71 5.69
C VAL A 162 -6.48 -8.31 6.17
N GLY A 163 -5.99 -8.21 7.38
CA GLY A 163 -5.52 -6.95 8.00
C GLY A 163 -5.94 -6.79 9.45
N SER A 164 -5.38 -5.81 10.15
CA SER A 164 -5.76 -5.51 11.52
C SER A 164 -7.12 -4.80 11.60
N LYS A 165 -7.86 -5.11 12.66
CA LYS A 165 -9.16 -4.52 12.97
C LYS A 165 -9.04 -3.04 13.37
N GLY A 166 -8.05 -2.72 14.19
CA GLY A 166 -7.91 -1.43 14.88
C GLY A 166 -6.69 -0.60 14.46
N TYR A 167 -6.30 -0.56 13.18
CA TYR A 167 -5.09 0.13 12.73
C TYR A 167 -5.15 1.66 12.93
N HIS A 168 -6.25 2.32 12.54
CA HIS A 168 -6.49 3.74 12.79
C HIS A 168 -7.73 3.91 13.67
N PRO A 169 -7.62 4.47 14.87
CA PRO A 169 -8.76 4.66 15.78
C PRO A 169 -9.81 5.63 15.22
N GLU A 170 -9.43 6.51 14.29
CA GLU A 170 -10.33 7.43 13.60
C GLU A 170 -11.25 6.71 12.61
N HIS A 171 -10.84 5.58 12.06
CA HIS A 171 -11.60 4.80 11.09
C HIS A 171 -12.51 3.78 11.79
N LYS A 172 -13.71 4.21 12.14
CA LYS A 172 -14.69 3.41 12.90
C LYS A 172 -15.32 2.28 12.09
N TYR A 173 -15.35 2.41 10.76
CA TYR A 173 -16.05 1.48 9.88
C TYR A 173 -15.41 0.08 9.85
N ARG A 174 -14.10 -0.05 9.86
CA ARG A 174 -13.45 -1.36 9.80
C ARG A 174 -13.79 -2.29 10.98
N PRO A 175 -13.75 -1.85 12.25
CA PRO A 175 -14.24 -2.66 13.36
C PRO A 175 -15.69 -3.09 13.16
N GLU A 176 -16.58 -2.20 12.73
CA GLU A 176 -17.98 -2.49 12.45
C GLU A 176 -18.14 -3.54 11.34
N LEU A 177 -17.41 -3.41 10.24
CA LEU A 177 -17.36 -4.37 9.13
C LEU A 177 -16.98 -5.77 9.62
N ILE A 178 -15.86 -5.88 10.37
CA ILE A 178 -15.37 -7.18 10.86
C ILE A 178 -16.36 -7.80 11.83
N ASP A 179 -16.95 -7.02 12.75
CA ASP A 179 -17.95 -7.50 13.70
C ASP A 179 -19.24 -7.95 12.98
N PHE A 180 -19.65 -7.23 11.94
CA PHE A 180 -20.79 -7.62 11.10
C PHE A 180 -20.53 -8.96 10.39
N LEU A 181 -19.36 -9.13 9.76
CA LEU A 181 -18.99 -10.37 9.09
C LEU A 181 -18.93 -11.54 10.08
N ARG A 182 -18.35 -11.34 11.24
CA ARG A 182 -18.28 -12.36 12.31
C ARG A 182 -19.67 -12.76 12.80
N LYS A 183 -20.52 -11.79 13.06
CA LYS A 183 -21.91 -12.04 13.52
C LYS A 183 -22.75 -12.75 12.45
N THR A 184 -22.59 -12.36 11.18
CA THR A 184 -23.42 -12.88 10.09
C THR A 184 -23.00 -14.27 9.63
N TYR A 185 -21.69 -14.52 9.54
CA TYR A 185 -21.17 -15.73 8.90
C TYR A 185 -20.52 -16.72 9.89
N GLY A 186 -20.27 -16.31 11.13
CA GLY A 186 -19.70 -17.18 12.17
C GLY A 186 -18.41 -17.86 11.74
N LYS A 187 -18.39 -19.19 11.78
CA LYS A 187 -17.20 -20.01 11.41
C LYS A 187 -16.85 -19.98 9.90
N ARG A 188 -17.73 -19.47 9.06
CA ARG A 188 -17.48 -19.32 7.62
C ARG A 188 -16.63 -18.08 7.30
N PHE A 189 -16.40 -17.21 8.27
CA PHE A 189 -15.57 -16.02 8.17
C PHE A 189 -14.26 -16.19 8.94
N LEU A 190 -13.14 -15.97 8.24
CA LEU A 190 -11.78 -15.99 8.80
C LEU A 190 -11.19 -14.58 8.77
N HIS A 191 -10.81 -14.05 9.93
CA HIS A 191 -10.07 -12.81 10.05
C HIS A 191 -8.57 -13.11 10.14
N VAL A 192 -7.81 -12.74 9.10
CA VAL A 192 -6.35 -12.94 9.00
C VAL A 192 -5.65 -11.65 9.39
N GLY A 193 -4.95 -11.63 10.52
CA GLY A 193 -4.27 -10.43 11.00
C GLY A 193 -3.74 -10.58 12.41
N GLY A 194 -2.91 -9.64 12.88
CA GLY A 194 -2.30 -9.68 14.20
C GLY A 194 -3.30 -9.71 15.35
N ASP A 195 -4.47 -9.13 15.16
CA ASP A 195 -5.61 -9.10 16.09
C ASP A 195 -6.78 -10.00 15.61
N GLY A 196 -6.51 -10.89 14.64
CA GLY A 196 -7.47 -11.83 14.06
C GLY A 196 -7.28 -13.27 14.52
N ASP A 197 -7.87 -14.19 13.76
CA ASP A 197 -7.92 -15.63 14.11
C ASP A 197 -6.59 -16.36 13.88
N THR A 198 -5.75 -15.87 12.97
CA THR A 198 -4.52 -16.55 12.53
C THR A 198 -3.23 -15.90 13.01
N GLY A 199 -3.29 -14.69 13.56
CA GLY A 199 -2.12 -13.85 13.67
C GLY A 199 -1.67 -13.29 12.30
N THR A 200 -0.47 -12.67 12.27
CA THR A 200 0.09 -12.09 11.06
C THR A 200 0.60 -13.18 10.10
N VAL A 201 0.07 -13.20 8.88
CA VAL A 201 0.49 -14.10 7.79
C VAL A 201 1.06 -13.28 6.64
N ARG A 202 2.15 -13.73 6.01
CA ARG A 202 2.86 -13.04 4.93
C ARG A 202 3.34 -14.03 3.86
N GLY A 203 3.78 -13.47 2.72
CA GLY A 203 4.42 -14.23 1.63
C GLY A 203 3.53 -15.32 1.06
N ASP A 204 4.14 -16.46 0.75
CA ASP A 204 3.50 -17.62 0.11
C ASP A 204 2.30 -18.17 0.90
N ALA A 205 2.41 -18.22 2.23
CA ALA A 205 1.30 -18.65 3.09
C ALA A 205 0.08 -17.75 2.98
N LEU A 206 0.27 -16.43 2.78
CA LEU A 206 -0.82 -15.49 2.54
C LEU A 206 -1.44 -15.71 1.16
N ASN A 207 -0.64 -15.95 0.13
CA ASN A 207 -1.13 -16.28 -1.21
C ASN A 207 -1.99 -17.55 -1.17
N ARG A 208 -1.55 -18.57 -0.39
CA ARG A 208 -2.33 -19.79 -0.19
C ARG A 208 -3.71 -19.52 0.44
N ILE A 209 -3.77 -18.66 1.46
CA ILE A 209 -5.05 -18.29 2.08
C ILE A 209 -5.99 -17.65 1.04
N TYR A 210 -5.52 -16.72 0.21
CA TYR A 210 -6.33 -16.13 -0.85
C TYR A 210 -6.79 -17.18 -1.87
N ALA A 211 -5.90 -18.05 -2.30
CA ALA A 211 -6.20 -19.12 -3.28
C ALA A 211 -7.22 -20.14 -2.73
N LYS A 212 -7.21 -20.40 -1.43
CA LYS A 212 -8.11 -21.34 -0.75
C LYS A 212 -9.36 -20.70 -0.15
N SER A 213 -9.69 -19.46 -0.55
CA SER A 213 -10.85 -18.72 -0.06
C SER A 213 -11.76 -18.31 -1.21
N LYS A 214 -13.09 -18.48 -1.05
CA LYS A 214 -14.07 -18.09 -2.08
C LYS A 214 -14.10 -16.58 -2.26
N VAL A 215 -14.25 -15.83 -1.17
CA VAL A 215 -14.46 -14.38 -1.19
C VAL A 215 -13.47 -13.70 -0.24
N ALA A 216 -12.77 -12.70 -0.73
CA ALA A 216 -11.94 -11.81 0.07
C ALA A 216 -12.60 -10.42 0.19
N ILE A 217 -12.86 -9.99 1.42
CA ILE A 217 -13.42 -8.68 1.70
C ILE A 217 -12.28 -7.71 1.94
N GLY A 218 -12.29 -6.59 1.19
CA GLY A 218 -11.36 -5.50 1.39
C GLY A 218 -11.99 -4.31 2.12
N ASP A 219 -11.13 -3.46 2.65
CA ASP A 219 -11.46 -2.15 3.16
C ASP A 219 -10.24 -1.24 3.02
N SER A 220 -10.46 0.00 2.62
CA SER A 220 -9.48 1.07 2.73
C SER A 220 -9.74 1.87 3.99
N LEU A 221 -8.71 2.45 4.57
CA LEU A 221 -8.85 3.35 5.71
C LEU A 221 -9.35 4.74 5.27
N ASN A 222 -10.36 4.79 4.41
CA ASN A 222 -10.93 6.00 3.86
C ASN A 222 -11.91 6.63 4.87
N ILE A 223 -11.41 7.56 5.67
CA ILE A 223 -12.16 8.17 6.78
C ILE A 223 -13.33 8.96 6.22
N ASN A 224 -14.51 8.70 6.77
CA ASN A 224 -15.79 9.31 6.37
C ASN A 224 -16.05 9.24 4.85
N PHE A 225 -15.35 8.34 4.14
CA PHE A 225 -15.53 8.11 2.70
C PHE A 225 -15.26 9.32 1.80
N ASN A 226 -14.48 10.28 2.30
CA ASN A 226 -14.29 11.60 1.67
C ASN A 226 -13.00 11.74 0.84
N TYR A 227 -12.20 10.67 0.72
CA TYR A 227 -10.92 10.71 0.03
C TYR A 227 -11.04 10.04 -1.35
N PRO A 228 -11.16 10.82 -2.43
CA PRO A 228 -11.20 10.26 -3.78
C PRO A 228 -9.89 9.57 -4.10
N TYR A 229 -9.97 8.47 -4.86
CA TYR A 229 -8.84 7.64 -5.30
C TYR A 229 -8.07 6.94 -4.17
N TYR A 230 -8.32 7.25 -2.90
CA TYR A 230 -7.58 6.65 -1.81
C TYR A 230 -7.97 5.19 -1.59
N THR A 231 -6.96 4.33 -1.69
CA THR A 231 -7.02 2.94 -1.27
C THR A 231 -5.71 2.53 -0.63
N SER A 232 -5.76 1.61 0.34
CA SER A 232 -4.57 0.97 0.85
C SER A 232 -4.02 -0.04 -0.17
N ASP A 233 -2.80 -0.51 0.05
CA ASP A 233 -2.18 -1.61 -0.69
C ASP A 233 -3.05 -2.88 -0.76
N ARG A 234 -3.94 -3.08 0.23
CA ARG A 234 -4.82 -4.27 0.33
C ARG A 234 -5.68 -4.50 -0.90
N LEU A 235 -6.12 -3.48 -1.62
CA LEU A 235 -6.83 -3.63 -2.87
C LEU A 235 -6.00 -4.44 -3.86
N PHE A 236 -4.76 -4.02 -4.07
CA PHE A 236 -3.84 -4.65 -5.03
C PHE A 236 -3.22 -5.94 -4.48
N GLU A 237 -3.02 -6.05 -3.17
CA GLU A 237 -2.59 -7.30 -2.54
C GLU A 237 -3.64 -8.39 -2.67
N SER A 238 -4.91 -8.07 -2.43
CA SER A 238 -5.99 -9.05 -2.53
C SER A 238 -6.14 -9.60 -3.94
N THR A 239 -6.28 -8.73 -4.93
CA THR A 239 -6.40 -9.12 -6.34
C THR A 239 -5.11 -9.75 -6.87
N GLY A 240 -3.95 -9.18 -6.56
CA GLY A 240 -2.64 -9.65 -7.00
C GLY A 240 -2.26 -11.04 -6.47
N ARG A 241 -2.69 -11.37 -5.26
CA ARG A 241 -2.51 -12.71 -4.66
C ARG A 241 -3.60 -13.72 -5.07
N GLY A 242 -4.46 -13.34 -6.01
CA GLY A 242 -5.50 -14.19 -6.56
C GLY A 242 -6.76 -14.30 -5.70
N GLY A 243 -7.07 -13.31 -4.88
CA GLY A 243 -8.34 -13.21 -4.17
C GLY A 243 -9.46 -12.76 -5.08
N PHE A 244 -10.63 -13.44 -5.04
CA PHE A 244 -11.86 -12.82 -5.54
C PHE A 244 -12.27 -11.73 -4.55
N THR A 245 -12.17 -10.47 -4.97
CA THR A 245 -12.22 -9.33 -4.06
C THR A 245 -13.55 -8.59 -4.16
N ILE A 246 -14.20 -8.40 -3.01
CA ILE A 246 -15.32 -7.46 -2.82
C ILE A 246 -14.79 -6.27 -2.02
N TYR A 247 -14.90 -5.05 -2.57
CA TYR A 247 -14.28 -3.85 -2.04
C TYR A 247 -15.26 -2.69 -1.96
N PRO A 248 -15.13 -1.76 -1.00
CA PRO A 248 -16.01 -0.60 -0.95
C PRO A 248 -15.81 0.29 -2.18
N ARG A 249 -16.91 0.78 -2.75
CA ARG A 249 -16.88 1.75 -3.85
C ARG A 249 -16.39 3.09 -3.34
N ILE A 250 -15.25 3.50 -3.80
CA ILE A 250 -14.64 4.81 -3.54
C ILE A 250 -14.47 5.52 -4.87
N LYS A 251 -14.78 6.82 -4.93
CA LYS A 251 -14.66 7.61 -6.14
C LYS A 251 -13.26 7.48 -6.75
N GLY A 252 -13.19 7.05 -8.00
CA GLY A 252 -11.97 6.90 -8.79
C GLY A 252 -11.38 5.49 -8.80
N LEU A 253 -11.85 4.54 -7.97
CA LEU A 253 -11.32 3.17 -7.99
C LEU A 253 -11.75 2.37 -9.23
N ASP A 254 -12.81 2.79 -9.90
CA ASP A 254 -13.25 2.29 -11.20
C ASP A 254 -12.27 2.60 -12.34
N GLU A 255 -11.31 3.50 -12.13
CA GLU A 255 -10.17 3.69 -13.04
C GLU A 255 -9.11 2.57 -12.92
N TYR A 256 -9.08 1.86 -11.80
CA TYR A 256 -8.13 0.76 -11.57
C TYR A 256 -8.70 -0.61 -11.93
N PHE A 257 -9.98 -0.83 -11.65
CA PHE A 257 -10.67 -2.10 -11.88
C PHE A 257 -12.10 -1.88 -12.38
N GLU A 258 -12.52 -2.66 -13.37
CA GLU A 258 -13.89 -2.65 -13.86
C GLU A 258 -14.79 -3.50 -12.95
N ASP A 259 -15.83 -2.85 -12.38
CA ASP A 259 -16.83 -3.51 -11.53
C ASP A 259 -17.58 -4.61 -12.28
N GLY A 260 -17.73 -5.77 -11.67
CA GLY A 260 -18.38 -6.94 -12.25
C GLY A 260 -17.51 -7.73 -13.21
N LYS A 261 -16.27 -7.29 -13.52
CA LYS A 261 -15.34 -8.01 -14.40
C LYS A 261 -14.00 -8.33 -13.76
N GLU A 262 -13.44 -7.38 -13.00
CA GLU A 262 -12.10 -7.49 -12.41
C GLU A 262 -12.15 -7.43 -10.89
N ILE A 263 -13.24 -6.88 -10.35
CA ILE A 263 -13.53 -6.72 -8.93
C ILE A 263 -15.04 -6.59 -8.75
N ILE A 264 -15.51 -6.73 -7.50
CA ILE A 264 -16.87 -6.36 -7.14
C ILE A 264 -16.82 -5.20 -6.16
N PHE A 265 -17.47 -4.10 -6.50
CA PHE A 265 -17.67 -2.99 -5.58
C PHE A 265 -19.03 -3.11 -4.87
N TYR A 266 -19.03 -2.86 -3.56
CA TYR A 266 -20.26 -2.65 -2.81
C TYR A 266 -20.37 -1.19 -2.38
N GLU A 267 -21.59 -0.72 -2.15
CA GLU A 267 -21.83 0.66 -1.72
C GLU A 267 -21.20 0.91 -0.36
N HIS A 268 -20.26 1.86 -0.30
CA HIS A 268 -19.44 2.10 0.88
C HIS A 268 -20.28 2.43 2.11
N GLY A 269 -20.09 1.69 3.20
CA GLY A 269 -20.87 1.79 4.43
C GLY A 269 -22.19 0.99 4.42
N ASN A 270 -22.60 0.43 3.27
CA ASN A 270 -23.81 -0.36 3.17
C ASN A 270 -23.52 -1.87 3.37
N LEU A 271 -23.57 -2.31 4.63
CA LEU A 271 -23.32 -3.71 5.00
C LEU A 271 -24.39 -4.68 4.47
N GLN A 272 -25.60 -4.22 4.12
CA GLN A 272 -26.60 -5.08 3.51
C GLN A 272 -26.33 -5.33 2.04
N ASP A 273 -25.86 -4.32 1.29
CA ASP A 273 -25.39 -4.49 -0.08
C ASP A 273 -24.17 -5.43 -0.13
N LEU A 274 -23.21 -5.25 0.80
CA LEU A 274 -22.09 -6.17 0.96
C LEU A 274 -22.56 -7.61 1.19
N LYS A 275 -23.51 -7.82 2.10
CA LYS A 275 -24.07 -9.15 2.40
C LYS A 275 -24.71 -9.80 1.17
N GLN A 276 -25.51 -9.06 0.41
CA GLN A 276 -26.16 -9.56 -0.80
C GLN A 276 -25.11 -10.02 -1.83
N LYS A 277 -24.05 -9.26 -2.03
CA LYS A 277 -22.96 -9.62 -2.94
C LYS A 277 -22.19 -10.85 -2.46
N ILE A 278 -21.86 -10.93 -1.18
CA ILE A 278 -21.20 -12.11 -0.60
C ILE A 278 -22.06 -13.36 -0.83
N ASP A 279 -23.34 -13.32 -0.45
CA ASP A 279 -24.25 -14.45 -0.56
C ASP A 279 -24.43 -14.91 -2.02
N TYR A 280 -24.50 -13.97 -2.95
CA TYR A 280 -24.58 -14.26 -4.37
C TYR A 280 -23.31 -14.96 -4.88
N TYR A 281 -22.13 -14.38 -4.68
CA TYR A 281 -20.89 -14.91 -5.24
C TYR A 281 -20.32 -16.14 -4.51
N ILE A 282 -20.76 -16.45 -3.30
CA ILE A 282 -20.48 -17.75 -2.69
C ILE A 282 -21.14 -18.88 -3.50
N LEU A 283 -22.30 -18.64 -4.08
CA LEU A 283 -23.07 -19.63 -4.85
C LEU A 283 -22.71 -19.63 -6.35
N ASP A 284 -22.50 -18.46 -6.94
CA ASP A 284 -22.09 -18.34 -8.34
C ASP A 284 -20.58 -18.51 -8.50
N GLY A 285 -20.15 -19.78 -8.48
CA GLY A 285 -18.73 -20.13 -8.58
C GLY A 285 -18.12 -19.81 -9.94
N LEU A 286 -18.86 -19.92 -11.04
CA LEU A 286 -18.32 -19.67 -12.37
C LEU A 286 -17.94 -18.20 -12.56
N THR A 287 -18.90 -17.30 -12.38
CA THR A 287 -18.66 -15.86 -12.52
C THR A 287 -17.62 -15.35 -11.51
N ARG A 288 -17.66 -15.87 -10.27
CA ARG A 288 -16.65 -15.54 -9.25
C ARG A 288 -15.23 -15.82 -9.72
N GLU A 289 -14.98 -17.00 -10.30
CA GLU A 289 -13.63 -17.39 -10.72
C GLU A 289 -13.19 -16.66 -11.99
N GLU A 290 -14.08 -16.31 -12.89
CA GLU A 290 -13.78 -15.43 -14.04
C GLU A 290 -13.29 -14.06 -13.56
N ILE A 291 -14.01 -13.43 -12.63
CA ILE A 291 -13.65 -12.14 -12.04
C ILE A 291 -12.33 -12.23 -11.27
N ARG A 292 -12.12 -13.30 -10.47
CA ARG A 292 -10.87 -13.56 -9.76
C ARG A 292 -9.66 -13.52 -10.69
N LEU A 293 -9.72 -14.28 -11.77
CA LEU A 293 -8.63 -14.40 -12.73
C LEU A 293 -8.39 -13.08 -13.48
N ALA A 294 -9.46 -12.38 -13.87
CA ALA A 294 -9.35 -11.08 -14.52
C ALA A 294 -8.73 -10.02 -13.61
N GLY A 295 -9.17 -9.92 -12.36
CA GLY A 295 -8.61 -9.01 -11.37
C GLY A 295 -7.13 -9.30 -11.06
N HIS A 296 -6.77 -10.59 -10.96
CA HIS A 296 -5.37 -10.99 -10.82
C HIS A 296 -4.53 -10.55 -12.02
N GLN A 297 -5.00 -10.83 -13.23
CA GLN A 297 -4.30 -10.45 -14.47
C GLN A 297 -4.13 -8.93 -14.56
N LYS A 298 -5.17 -8.15 -14.28
CA LYS A 298 -5.12 -6.68 -14.26
C LYS A 298 -4.05 -6.19 -13.28
N THR A 299 -4.06 -6.71 -12.05
CA THR A 299 -3.08 -6.32 -11.04
C THR A 299 -1.65 -6.66 -11.47
N LYS A 300 -1.44 -7.84 -12.00
CA LYS A 300 -0.13 -8.32 -12.46
C LYS A 300 0.46 -7.46 -13.57
N THR A 301 -0.38 -6.96 -14.48
CA THR A 301 0.07 -6.19 -15.64
C THR A 301 0.18 -4.69 -15.41
N GLU A 302 -0.49 -4.15 -14.36
CA GLU A 302 -0.58 -2.69 -14.21
C GLU A 302 -0.33 -2.18 -12.77
N HIS A 303 -0.44 -3.03 -11.75
CA HIS A 303 -0.54 -2.56 -10.37
C HIS A 303 0.48 -3.16 -9.40
N THR A 304 1.63 -3.62 -9.90
CA THR A 304 2.75 -4.03 -9.03
C THR A 304 3.66 -2.86 -8.67
N TYR A 305 4.50 -3.00 -7.66
CA TYR A 305 5.48 -1.96 -7.30
C TYR A 305 6.53 -1.72 -8.40
N VAL A 306 6.81 -2.70 -9.26
CA VAL A 306 7.66 -2.47 -10.45
C VAL A 306 7.04 -1.39 -11.34
N HIS A 307 5.73 -1.43 -11.60
CA HIS A 307 5.03 -0.40 -12.40
C HIS A 307 5.06 0.96 -11.70
N ARG A 308 4.87 1.01 -10.37
CA ARG A 308 4.93 2.26 -9.60
C ARG A 308 6.32 2.88 -9.67
N TRP A 309 7.37 2.08 -9.46
CA TRP A 309 8.74 2.57 -9.52
C TRP A 309 9.15 3.00 -10.92
N ALA A 310 8.76 2.28 -11.96
CA ALA A 310 8.97 2.72 -13.34
C ALA A 310 8.34 4.10 -13.61
N SER A 311 7.11 4.33 -13.10
CA SER A 311 6.42 5.63 -13.19
C SER A 311 7.14 6.72 -12.41
N ILE A 312 7.58 6.43 -11.18
CA ILE A 312 8.34 7.37 -10.32
C ILE A 312 9.65 7.80 -11.01
N ILE A 313 10.44 6.85 -11.47
CA ILE A 313 11.75 7.12 -12.13
C ILE A 313 11.53 7.98 -13.38
N LYS A 314 10.52 7.66 -14.19
CA LYS A 314 10.14 8.46 -15.36
C LYS A 314 9.71 9.88 -14.99
N GLU A 315 8.88 10.04 -13.96
CA GLU A 315 8.41 11.35 -13.48
C GLU A 315 9.56 12.23 -12.97
N LEU A 316 10.58 11.61 -12.35
CA LEU A 316 11.79 12.30 -11.89
C LEU A 316 12.78 12.60 -13.01
N GLY A 317 12.57 12.11 -14.23
CA GLY A 317 13.47 12.30 -15.37
C GLY A 317 14.80 11.53 -15.25
N LEU A 318 14.79 10.39 -14.57
CA LEU A 318 15.97 9.56 -14.27
C LEU A 318 16.07 8.28 -15.11
#